data_cf38759e4928bad53de4fe44354e9c62
#
_entry.id   cf38759e4928bad53de4fe44354e9c62
#
_cell.length_a   1.000
_cell.length_b   1.000
_cell.length_c   1.000
_cell.angle_alpha   90.00
_cell.angle_beta   90.00
_cell.angle_gamma   90.00
#
_symmetry.space_group_name_H-M   'P 1'
#
loop_
_entity.id
_entity.type
_entity.pdbx_description
1 polymer ?
#
loop_
_entity_poly.entity_id
_entity_poly.type
_entity_poly.pdbx_seq_one_letter_code
_entity_poly.pdbx_strand_id
1 'polypeptide(L)'
;SLAATVTDGSRRWLLVDTLYFSPLLFPERPYHRLVKDDKLLCDDLNNPVNDCMKARELLYDEEARWNSLSPKRQKIFASLLRDRKEFVGFLTMMGAQGLYTDTEELADIIREEYDGKICSNAEIRNLAISQPCAMAYALSLIDTTDRRSITPGWVLHNFPEVEYVIRKLRHCRCEKGCRYCNESLDVGAALKENFGYDKFRSYNNEPLQENATRAAVDGKSLLAIFPTGGGKSLTFQLPALMAGKAVHGLTVVISPLQSLMKDQVDNLANRGITDAVTINGLLDPINRSLA
;
A
#
# COMPACT_ATOMS: atom_id res chain seq x y z
N SER A 1 10.68 29.84 1.22
CA SER A 1 9.26 29.72 0.83
C SER A 1 9.20 29.17 -0.59
N LEU A 2 9.05 27.85 -0.69
CA LEU A 2 8.94 27.12 -1.98
C LEU A 2 7.45 26.89 -2.31
N ALA A 3 6.62 27.91 -2.20
CA ALA A 3 5.34 27.86 -2.88
C ALA A 3 5.66 27.92 -4.40
N ALA A 4 5.19 26.93 -5.17
CA ALA A 4 5.22 27.02 -6.62
C ALA A 4 4.25 28.13 -7.06
N THR A 5 4.67 29.39 -6.90
CA THR A 5 3.92 30.54 -7.35
C THR A 5 4.50 30.99 -8.68
N VAL A 6 3.72 30.84 -9.72
CA VAL A 6 4.02 31.44 -11.02
C VAL A 6 3.57 32.91 -10.95
N THR A 7 4.48 33.85 -11.22
CA THR A 7 4.16 35.28 -11.26
C THR A 7 4.07 35.72 -12.71
N ASP A 8 2.90 36.19 -13.10
CA ASP A 8 2.71 36.95 -14.33
C ASP A 8 2.36 38.39 -13.94
N GLY A 9 3.34 39.28 -14.02
CA GLY A 9 3.18 40.70 -13.67
C GLY A 9 2.75 40.93 -12.22
N SER A 10 1.51 41.26 -11.99
CA SER A 10 0.94 41.59 -10.66
C SER A 10 0.16 40.46 -9.99
N ARG A 11 -0.01 39.32 -10.67
CA ARG A 11 -0.80 38.17 -10.15
C ARG A 11 0.11 37.06 -9.67
N ARG A 12 -0.15 36.59 -8.44
CA ARG A 12 0.43 35.35 -7.90
C ARG A 12 -0.54 34.20 -8.14
N TRP A 13 -0.07 33.18 -8.83
CA TRP A 13 -0.83 31.95 -9.06
C TRP A 13 -0.34 30.88 -8.10
N LEU A 14 -1.26 30.16 -7.46
CA LEU A 14 -0.95 28.98 -6.67
C LEU A 14 -1.06 27.75 -7.59
N LEU A 15 0.04 27.05 -7.77
CA LEU A 15 0.05 25.80 -8.52
C LEU A 15 -0.32 24.64 -7.58
N VAL A 16 -1.37 23.91 -7.94
CA VAL A 16 -1.82 22.70 -7.23
C VAL A 16 -1.72 21.52 -8.19
N ASP A 17 -1.01 20.47 -7.78
CA ASP A 17 -0.93 19.22 -8.50
C ASP A 17 -1.82 18.18 -7.81
N THR A 18 -2.97 17.90 -8.41
CA THR A 18 -3.96 16.94 -7.89
C THR A 18 -3.45 15.50 -7.93
N LEU A 19 -2.55 15.17 -8.88
CA LEU A 19 -2.06 13.81 -9.03
C LEU A 19 -1.34 13.27 -7.77
N TYR A 20 -0.57 14.13 -7.08
CA TYR A 20 0.17 13.72 -5.89
C TYR A 20 -0.72 13.57 -4.65
N PHE A 21 -1.81 14.34 -4.54
CA PHE A 21 -2.75 14.23 -3.42
C PHE A 21 -3.77 13.12 -3.61
N SER A 22 -4.16 12.80 -4.84
CA SER A 22 -5.20 11.80 -5.10
C SER A 22 -4.92 10.44 -4.41
N PRO A 23 -3.72 9.82 -4.45
CA PRO A 23 -3.47 8.56 -3.75
C PRO A 23 -3.43 8.68 -2.22
N LEU A 24 -3.17 9.88 -1.70
CA LEU A 24 -3.22 10.12 -0.25
C LEU A 24 -4.65 10.20 0.26
N LEU A 25 -5.54 10.77 -0.53
CA LEU A 25 -6.93 11.02 -0.14
C LEU A 25 -7.86 9.87 -0.55
N PHE A 26 -7.54 9.17 -1.63
CA PHE A 26 -8.34 8.08 -2.20
C PHE A 26 -7.48 6.81 -2.44
N PRO A 27 -6.84 6.25 -1.41
CA PRO A 27 -5.97 5.08 -1.57
C PRO A 27 -6.68 3.83 -2.10
N GLU A 28 -8.02 3.82 -2.03
CA GLU A 28 -8.87 2.76 -2.56
C GLU A 28 -9.10 2.83 -4.08
N ARG A 29 -8.80 3.97 -4.72
CA ARG A 29 -9.00 4.13 -6.17
C ARG A 29 -7.88 3.41 -6.93
N PRO A 30 -8.21 2.57 -7.96
CA PRO A 30 -7.20 1.89 -8.76
C PRO A 30 -6.46 2.84 -9.72
N TYR A 31 -7.08 3.98 -10.04
CA TYR A 31 -6.54 4.97 -10.97
C TYR A 31 -6.67 6.38 -10.40
N HIS A 32 -5.60 7.18 -10.56
CA HIS A 32 -5.52 8.56 -10.09
C HIS A 32 -5.33 9.58 -11.21
N ARG A 33 -5.24 9.12 -12.47
CA ARG A 33 -5.20 10.01 -13.64
C ARG A 33 -6.61 10.43 -14.01
N LEU A 34 -6.74 11.61 -14.63
CA LEU A 34 -7.98 12.01 -15.24
C LEU A 34 -8.44 10.93 -16.24
N VAL A 35 -9.53 10.27 -15.94
CA VAL A 35 -10.10 9.23 -16.81
C VAL A 35 -10.72 9.91 -18.00
N LYS A 36 -10.22 9.61 -19.19
CA LYS A 36 -10.83 10.04 -20.45
C LYS A 36 -11.90 9.01 -20.85
N ASP A 37 -13.03 9.01 -20.13
CA ASP A 37 -14.11 8.04 -20.31
C ASP A 37 -14.76 8.11 -21.70
N ASP A 38 -14.61 9.24 -22.41
CA ASP A 38 -15.28 9.50 -23.68
C ASP A 38 -14.48 9.11 -24.93
N LYS A 39 -13.33 8.41 -24.76
CA LYS A 39 -12.49 8.02 -25.90
C LYS A 39 -13.17 7.06 -26.89
N LEU A 40 -14.29 6.45 -26.52
CA LEU A 40 -14.99 5.47 -27.33
C LEU A 40 -16.27 6.01 -28.00
N LEU A 41 -16.74 7.21 -27.64
CA LEU A 41 -18.08 7.65 -28.04
C LEU A 41 -18.18 9.04 -28.71
N CYS A 42 -17.12 9.87 -28.76
CA CYS A 42 -17.19 11.20 -29.35
C CYS A 42 -15.91 11.60 -30.08
N ASP A 43 -16.09 12.33 -31.20
CA ASP A 43 -15.03 12.97 -32.01
C ASP A 43 -14.26 14.10 -31.28
N ASP A 44 -14.60 14.39 -30.01
CA ASP A 44 -13.97 15.40 -29.14
C ASP A 44 -12.71 14.89 -28.40
N LEU A 45 -11.90 14.13 -29.08
CA LEU A 45 -10.76 13.37 -28.57
C LEU A 45 -9.61 14.18 -27.99
N ASN A 46 -9.67 15.46 -27.80
CA ASN A 46 -8.65 16.30 -27.11
C ASN A 46 -9.19 17.72 -26.85
N ASN A 47 -10.35 17.81 -26.21
CA ASN A 47 -10.86 19.13 -25.81
C ASN A 47 -10.20 19.58 -24.51
N PRO A 48 -9.27 20.58 -24.54
CA PRO A 48 -8.61 21.08 -23.33
C PRO A 48 -9.57 21.61 -22.26
N VAL A 49 -10.75 22.07 -22.67
CA VAL A 49 -11.78 22.59 -21.74
C VAL A 49 -12.34 21.44 -20.90
N ASN A 50 -12.61 20.29 -21.50
CA ASN A 50 -13.08 19.12 -20.76
C ASN A 50 -12.03 18.61 -19.76
N ASP A 51 -10.75 18.59 -20.16
CA ASP A 51 -9.65 18.23 -19.27
C ASP A 51 -9.54 19.20 -18.07
N CYS A 52 -9.70 20.51 -18.33
CA CYS A 52 -9.74 21.54 -17.26
C CYS A 52 -10.94 21.37 -16.34
N MET A 53 -12.13 21.05 -16.88
CA MET A 53 -13.32 20.81 -16.07
C MET A 53 -13.16 19.59 -15.16
N LYS A 54 -12.67 18.48 -15.71
CA LYS A 54 -12.38 17.26 -14.93
C LYS A 54 -11.30 17.48 -13.86
N ALA A 55 -10.26 18.26 -14.17
CA ALA A 55 -9.24 18.61 -13.18
C ALA A 55 -9.81 19.45 -12.04
N ARG A 56 -10.72 20.38 -12.35
CA ARG A 56 -11.43 21.19 -11.35
C ARG A 56 -12.32 20.31 -10.46
N GLU A 57 -13.08 19.39 -11.04
CA GLU A 57 -13.94 18.46 -10.30
C GLU A 57 -13.10 17.58 -9.36
N LEU A 58 -11.98 17.04 -9.85
CA LEU A 58 -11.06 16.29 -9.01
C LEU A 58 -10.53 17.12 -7.83
N LEU A 59 -10.18 18.39 -8.07
CA LEU A 59 -9.71 19.28 -7.02
C LEU A 59 -10.79 19.53 -5.95
N TYR A 60 -12.05 19.68 -6.34
CA TYR A 60 -13.17 19.80 -5.38
C TYR A 60 -13.41 18.51 -4.60
N ASP A 61 -13.29 17.33 -5.25
CA ASP A 61 -13.35 16.06 -4.56
C ASP A 61 -12.22 15.91 -3.53
N GLU A 62 -11.00 16.32 -3.88
CA GLU A 62 -9.85 16.31 -2.98
C GLU A 62 -10.04 17.27 -1.80
N GLU A 63 -10.56 18.47 -2.05
CA GLU A 63 -10.91 19.43 -1.00
C GLU A 63 -11.96 18.85 -0.04
N ALA A 64 -13.03 18.29 -0.57
CA ALA A 64 -14.09 17.67 0.22
C ALA A 64 -13.55 16.50 1.05
N ARG A 65 -12.70 15.65 0.44
CA ARG A 65 -12.09 14.52 1.12
C ARG A 65 -11.11 14.96 2.20
N TRP A 66 -10.26 15.96 1.94
CA TRP A 66 -9.38 16.54 2.95
C TRP A 66 -10.17 17.03 4.15
N ASN A 67 -11.25 17.77 3.93
CA ASN A 67 -12.11 18.31 5.00
C ASN A 67 -12.85 17.20 5.78
N SER A 68 -13.00 16.01 5.22
CA SER A 68 -13.59 14.85 5.89
C SER A 68 -12.60 14.05 6.73
N LEU A 69 -11.29 14.30 6.59
CA LEU A 69 -10.27 13.64 7.41
C LEU A 69 -10.38 14.08 8.87
N SER A 70 -9.98 13.18 9.80
CA SER A 70 -9.83 13.57 11.20
C SER A 70 -8.81 14.70 11.36
N PRO A 71 -8.96 15.59 12.35
CA PRO A 71 -7.98 16.65 12.61
C PRO A 71 -6.56 16.11 12.80
N LYS A 72 -6.42 14.92 13.38
CA LYS A 72 -5.11 14.25 13.54
C LYS A 72 -4.51 13.88 12.20
N ARG A 73 -5.28 13.32 11.27
CA ARG A 73 -4.80 12.96 9.92
C ARG A 73 -4.42 14.17 9.10
N GLN A 74 -5.23 15.23 9.15
CA GLN A 74 -4.88 16.51 8.51
C GLN A 74 -3.55 17.02 9.05
N LYS A 75 -3.34 16.98 10.39
CA LYS A 75 -2.10 17.41 11.05
C LYS A 75 -0.92 16.54 10.64
N ILE A 76 -1.11 15.19 10.56
CA ILE A 76 -0.08 14.25 10.12
C ILE A 76 0.36 14.56 8.68
N PHE A 77 -0.57 14.61 7.73
CA PHE A 77 -0.23 14.85 6.32
C PHE A 77 0.35 16.24 6.11
N ALA A 78 -0.23 17.27 6.73
CA ALA A 78 0.30 18.62 6.65
C ALA A 78 1.75 18.71 7.16
N SER A 79 2.05 18.08 8.30
CA SER A 79 3.39 18.11 8.90
C SER A 79 4.42 17.32 8.11
N LEU A 80 4.06 16.14 7.59
CA LEU A 80 4.94 15.31 6.76
C LEU A 80 5.28 15.98 5.42
N LEU A 81 4.33 16.70 4.82
CA LEU A 81 4.41 17.18 3.44
C LEU A 81 4.73 18.67 3.32
N ARG A 82 4.84 19.41 4.44
CA ARG A 82 4.97 20.88 4.49
C ARG A 82 6.08 21.46 3.63
N ASP A 83 7.22 20.75 3.51
CA ASP A 83 8.42 21.25 2.83
C ASP A 83 8.61 20.61 1.44
N ARG A 84 7.57 19.98 0.89
CA ARG A 84 7.61 19.26 -0.38
C ARG A 84 6.88 20.04 -1.46
N LYS A 85 7.62 20.40 -2.51
CA LYS A 85 7.12 21.28 -3.61
C LYS A 85 5.86 20.74 -4.28
N GLU A 86 5.72 19.42 -4.37
CA GLU A 86 4.58 18.72 -4.96
C GLU A 86 3.28 18.94 -4.17
N PHE A 87 3.40 19.21 -2.87
CA PHE A 87 2.27 19.25 -1.94
C PHE A 87 1.96 20.67 -1.39
N VAL A 88 2.92 21.58 -1.42
CA VAL A 88 2.79 22.93 -0.84
C VAL A 88 1.60 23.70 -1.42
N GLY A 89 1.35 23.56 -2.73
CA GLY A 89 0.23 24.26 -3.38
C GLY A 89 -1.11 23.87 -2.77
N PHE A 90 -1.40 22.58 -2.68
CA PHE A 90 -2.63 22.06 -2.08
C PHE A 90 -2.73 22.45 -0.59
N LEU A 91 -1.67 22.20 0.20
CA LEU A 91 -1.67 22.55 1.63
C LEU A 91 -1.89 24.05 1.87
N THR A 92 -1.39 24.91 0.98
CA THR A 92 -1.62 26.35 1.03
C THR A 92 -3.07 26.69 0.72
N MET A 93 -3.66 26.08 -0.30
CA MET A 93 -5.06 26.24 -0.66
C MET A 93 -5.98 25.84 0.50
N MET A 94 -5.65 24.75 1.19
CA MET A 94 -6.42 24.25 2.35
C MET A 94 -6.17 25.01 3.65
N GLY A 95 -5.28 26.01 3.66
CA GLY A 95 -4.94 26.75 4.87
C GLY A 95 -4.24 25.92 5.94
N ALA A 96 -3.57 24.83 5.52
CA ALA A 96 -3.03 23.82 6.43
C ALA A 96 -1.77 24.23 7.21
N GLN A 97 -1.24 25.45 7.02
CA GLN A 97 -0.04 25.95 7.69
C GLN A 97 -0.16 26.00 9.21
N GLY A 98 -1.37 26.24 9.72
CA GLY A 98 -1.66 26.23 11.16
C GLY A 98 -1.66 24.82 11.79
N LEU A 99 -1.59 23.76 10.96
CA LEU A 99 -1.58 22.37 11.43
C LEU A 99 -0.17 21.81 11.64
N TYR A 100 0.88 22.53 11.22
CA TYR A 100 2.25 22.02 11.33
C TYR A 100 2.67 21.82 12.77
N THR A 101 3.34 20.72 13.03
CA THR A 101 3.88 20.36 14.33
C THR A 101 5.33 19.91 14.23
N ASP A 102 6.01 19.81 15.38
CA ASP A 102 7.34 19.24 15.45
C ASP A 102 7.33 17.71 15.30
N THR A 103 8.50 17.13 15.14
CA THR A 103 8.63 15.69 14.84
C THR A 103 8.31 14.80 16.04
N GLU A 104 8.50 15.26 17.27
CA GLU A 104 8.17 14.49 18.48
C GLU A 104 6.65 14.36 18.62
N GLU A 105 5.97 15.50 18.62
CA GLU A 105 4.51 15.53 18.68
C GLU A 105 3.90 14.79 17.50
N LEU A 106 4.46 14.92 16.29
CA LEU A 106 4.01 14.20 15.12
C LEU A 106 4.10 12.68 15.31
N ALA A 107 5.21 12.18 15.85
CA ALA A 107 5.39 10.76 16.10
C ALA A 107 4.36 10.23 17.11
N ASP A 108 4.01 11.00 18.14
CA ASP A 108 3.02 10.61 19.13
C ASP A 108 1.60 10.62 18.54
N ILE A 109 1.26 11.62 17.73
CA ILE A 109 -0.02 11.67 17.01
C ILE A 109 -0.17 10.47 16.07
N ILE A 110 0.89 10.08 15.36
CA ILE A 110 0.87 8.90 14.48
C ILE A 110 0.65 7.61 15.29
N ARG A 111 1.35 7.44 16.42
CA ARG A 111 1.15 6.27 17.30
C ARG A 111 -0.29 6.16 17.79
N GLU A 112 -0.86 7.29 18.17
CA GLU A 112 -2.23 7.33 18.68
C GLU A 112 -3.28 7.07 17.58
N GLU A 113 -3.16 7.73 16.41
CA GLU A 113 -4.11 7.57 15.28
C GLU A 113 -4.07 6.16 14.68
N TYR A 114 -2.90 5.53 14.68
CA TYR A 114 -2.69 4.20 14.10
C TYR A 114 -2.46 3.11 15.17
N ASP A 115 -2.94 3.33 16.40
CA ASP A 115 -2.86 2.31 17.45
C ASP A 115 -3.53 1.00 17.01
N GLY A 116 -2.87 -0.12 17.28
CA GLY A 116 -3.32 -1.44 16.84
C GLY A 116 -3.23 -1.71 15.33
N LYS A 117 -2.87 -0.72 14.51
CA LYS A 117 -2.70 -0.88 13.04
C LYS A 117 -1.24 -0.96 12.62
N ILE A 118 -0.33 -0.49 13.44
CA ILE A 118 1.13 -0.51 13.20
C ILE A 118 1.88 -1.03 14.42
N CYS A 119 3.14 -1.41 14.21
CA CYS A 119 4.03 -1.78 15.30
C CYS A 119 4.26 -0.58 16.24
N SER A 120 3.92 -0.72 17.53
CA SER A 120 4.11 0.36 18.51
C SER A 120 5.58 0.70 18.77
N ASN A 121 6.50 -0.21 18.45
CA ASN A 121 7.95 -0.01 18.54
C ASN A 121 8.60 0.40 17.20
N ALA A 122 7.81 0.76 16.18
CA ALA A 122 8.35 1.26 14.92
C ALA A 122 9.08 2.59 15.13
N GLU A 123 10.16 2.81 14.37
CA GLU A 123 10.97 4.04 14.42
C GLU A 123 10.29 5.20 13.69
N ILE A 124 9.05 5.54 14.11
CA ILE A 124 8.19 6.52 13.47
C ILE A 124 8.89 7.86 13.26
N ARG A 125 9.59 8.36 14.30
CA ARG A 125 10.33 9.61 14.22
C ARG A 125 11.37 9.61 13.11
N ASN A 126 12.21 8.57 13.07
CA ASN A 126 13.26 8.46 12.06
C ASN A 126 12.67 8.36 10.65
N LEU A 127 11.58 7.60 10.47
CA LEU A 127 10.88 7.48 9.20
C LEU A 127 10.23 8.81 8.77
N ALA A 128 9.63 9.54 9.70
CA ALA A 128 9.01 10.85 9.41
C ALA A 128 10.05 11.90 8.98
N ILE A 129 11.27 11.85 9.52
CA ILE A 129 12.38 12.75 9.14
C ILE A 129 12.98 12.34 7.80
N SER A 130 13.34 11.06 7.65
CA SER A 130 14.11 10.58 6.51
C SER A 130 13.25 10.36 5.26
N GLN A 131 11.97 9.95 5.44
CA GLN A 131 11.09 9.51 4.37
C GLN A 131 9.66 10.07 4.51
N PRO A 132 9.47 11.41 4.64
CA PRO A 132 8.17 11.97 4.97
C PRO A 132 7.09 11.73 3.91
N CYS A 133 7.41 11.84 2.61
CA CYS A 133 6.45 11.54 1.55
C CYS A 133 6.07 10.06 1.53
N ALA A 134 7.05 9.18 1.60
CA ALA A 134 6.82 7.74 1.66
C ALA A 134 6.00 7.35 2.90
N MET A 135 6.24 8.01 4.03
CA MET A 135 5.46 7.84 5.26
C MET A 135 4.00 8.24 5.06
N ALA A 136 3.73 9.39 4.43
CA ALA A 136 2.37 9.85 4.15
C ALA A 136 1.59 8.85 3.28
N TYR A 137 2.19 8.37 2.19
CA TYR A 137 1.55 7.35 1.35
C TYR A 137 1.35 6.02 2.07
N ALA A 138 2.35 5.56 2.84
CA ALA A 138 2.22 4.34 3.62
C ALA A 138 1.08 4.43 4.66
N LEU A 139 0.98 5.54 5.38
CA LEU A 139 -0.09 5.75 6.37
C LEU A 139 -1.47 5.83 5.70
N SER A 140 -1.58 6.45 4.53
CA SER A 140 -2.83 6.48 3.77
C SER A 140 -3.27 5.07 3.36
N LEU A 141 -2.34 4.25 2.85
CA LEU A 141 -2.63 2.88 2.42
C LEU A 141 -3.04 1.96 3.59
N ILE A 142 -2.48 2.16 4.79
CA ILE A 142 -2.83 1.40 6.00
C ILE A 142 -4.30 1.53 6.38
N ASP A 143 -4.93 2.65 6.05
CA ASP A 143 -6.32 2.92 6.40
C ASP A 143 -7.33 2.30 5.44
N THR A 144 -6.91 1.87 4.26
CA THR A 144 -7.83 1.22 3.32
C THR A 144 -8.15 -0.20 3.74
N THR A 145 -9.40 -0.58 3.58
CA THR A 145 -9.88 -1.96 3.78
C THR A 145 -9.93 -2.75 2.48
N ASP A 146 -9.82 -2.09 1.33
CA ASP A 146 -9.80 -2.76 0.03
C ASP A 146 -8.42 -3.41 -0.19
N ARG A 147 -8.41 -4.74 -0.27
CA ARG A 147 -7.20 -5.54 -0.49
C ARG A 147 -6.55 -5.30 -1.87
N ARG A 148 -7.30 -4.72 -2.81
CA ARG A 148 -6.80 -4.36 -4.15
C ARG A 148 -6.14 -2.99 -4.19
N SER A 149 -6.25 -2.21 -3.13
CA SER A 149 -5.55 -0.93 -3.03
C SER A 149 -4.05 -1.16 -3.01
N ILE A 150 -3.35 -0.55 -3.95
CA ILE A 150 -1.89 -0.63 -4.08
C ILE A 150 -1.31 0.77 -4.24
N THR A 151 -0.04 0.92 -3.90
CA THR A 151 0.67 2.16 -4.23
C THR A 151 0.83 2.26 -5.76
N PRO A 152 0.36 3.35 -6.39
CA PRO A 152 0.50 3.51 -7.84
C PRO A 152 1.96 3.45 -8.28
N GLY A 153 2.22 2.83 -9.44
CA GLY A 153 3.59 2.64 -9.95
C GLY A 153 4.36 3.96 -10.13
N TRP A 154 3.68 5.06 -10.48
CA TRP A 154 4.32 6.38 -10.60
C TRP A 154 4.66 6.97 -9.22
N VAL A 155 3.93 6.65 -8.16
CA VAL A 155 4.29 7.01 -6.77
C VAL A 155 5.54 6.26 -6.37
N LEU A 156 5.62 4.94 -6.63
CA LEU A 156 6.82 4.14 -6.36
C LEU A 156 8.03 4.61 -7.18
N HIS A 157 7.82 5.14 -8.39
CA HIS A 157 8.91 5.72 -9.17
C HIS A 157 9.49 6.99 -8.52
N ASN A 158 8.64 7.85 -7.94
CA ASN A 158 9.06 9.09 -7.30
C ASN A 158 9.44 8.91 -5.82
N PHE A 159 8.82 7.97 -5.14
CA PHE A 159 9.01 7.67 -3.71
C PHE A 159 9.13 6.16 -3.51
N PRO A 160 10.24 5.54 -3.96
CA PRO A 160 10.44 4.09 -3.91
C PRO A 160 10.44 3.53 -2.48
N GLU A 161 10.68 4.38 -1.50
CA GLU A 161 10.73 3.99 -0.09
C GLU A 161 9.35 3.68 0.52
N VAL A 162 8.24 3.90 -0.17
CA VAL A 162 6.89 3.62 0.35
C VAL A 162 6.76 2.17 0.80
N GLU A 163 7.23 1.22 -0.02
CA GLU A 163 7.18 -0.21 0.33
C GLU A 163 8.08 -0.54 1.54
N TYR A 164 9.24 0.09 1.64
CA TYR A 164 10.11 -0.05 2.80
C TYR A 164 9.44 0.48 4.07
N VAL A 165 8.86 1.68 4.00
CA VAL A 165 8.22 2.32 5.15
C VAL A 165 7.03 1.50 5.64
N ILE A 166 6.12 1.07 4.75
CA ILE A 166 4.95 0.29 5.15
C ILE A 166 5.36 -1.05 5.77
N ARG A 167 6.41 -1.69 5.25
CA ARG A 167 6.97 -2.92 5.84
C ARG A 167 7.54 -2.67 7.23
N LYS A 168 8.27 -1.58 7.46
CA LYS A 168 8.79 -1.19 8.78
C LYS A 168 7.67 -0.94 9.78
N LEU A 169 6.57 -0.36 9.34
CA LEU A 169 5.41 -0.09 10.19
C LEU A 169 4.61 -1.36 10.51
N ARG A 170 4.49 -2.31 9.56
CA ARG A 170 3.49 -3.39 9.66
C ARG A 170 4.00 -4.82 9.45
N HIS A 171 5.16 -5.02 8.84
CA HIS A 171 5.63 -6.36 8.45
C HIS A 171 7.03 -6.69 8.94
N CYS A 172 7.57 -5.90 9.87
CA CYS A 172 8.81 -6.20 10.57
C CYS A 172 8.49 -6.41 12.05
N ARG A 173 8.70 -7.64 12.54
CA ARG A 173 8.48 -7.96 13.95
C ARG A 173 9.47 -7.20 14.81
N CYS A 174 9.00 -6.49 15.83
CA CYS A 174 9.86 -5.83 16.78
C CYS A 174 10.44 -6.82 17.82
N GLU A 175 11.66 -6.57 18.28
CA GLU A 175 12.35 -7.44 19.25
C GLU A 175 11.61 -7.53 20.59
N LYS A 176 11.02 -6.43 21.03
CA LYS A 176 10.31 -6.36 22.33
C LYS A 176 8.96 -7.09 22.32
N GLY A 177 8.43 -7.43 21.15
CA GLY A 177 7.11 -8.00 21.00
C GLY A 177 6.01 -7.00 21.40
N CYS A 178 5.31 -6.40 20.45
CA CYS A 178 4.14 -5.57 20.76
C CYS A 178 2.85 -6.31 20.38
N ARG A 179 1.71 -5.80 20.84
CA ARG A 179 0.40 -6.38 20.55
C ARG A 179 0.19 -6.60 19.05
N TYR A 180 0.43 -5.56 18.23
CA TYR A 180 0.29 -5.65 16.79
C TYR A 180 1.15 -6.77 16.17
N CYS A 181 2.45 -6.83 16.50
CA CYS A 181 3.34 -7.86 15.96
C CYS A 181 2.97 -9.27 16.42
N ASN A 182 2.49 -9.43 17.65
CA ASN A 182 2.09 -10.73 18.19
C ASN A 182 0.79 -11.24 17.56
N GLU A 183 -0.15 -10.35 17.25
CA GLU A 183 -1.42 -10.69 16.63
C GLU A 183 -1.31 -10.81 15.10
N SER A 184 -0.71 -9.83 14.43
CA SER A 184 -0.73 -9.72 12.97
C SER A 184 0.37 -10.50 12.26
N LEU A 185 1.48 -10.82 12.95
CA LEU A 185 2.59 -11.59 12.40
C LEU A 185 2.71 -13.00 13.02
N ASP A 186 1.64 -13.50 13.62
CA ASP A 186 1.57 -14.87 14.10
C ASP A 186 1.24 -15.83 12.95
N VAL A 187 2.23 -16.61 12.53
CA VAL A 187 2.07 -17.58 11.43
C VAL A 187 1.14 -18.74 11.81
N GLY A 188 1.03 -19.09 13.10
CA GLY A 188 0.11 -20.14 13.58
C GLY A 188 -1.34 -19.68 13.50
N ALA A 189 -1.63 -18.49 13.99
CA ALA A 189 -2.95 -17.87 13.86
C ALA A 189 -3.35 -17.68 12.39
N ALA A 190 -2.43 -17.19 11.56
CA ALA A 190 -2.65 -17.01 10.13
C ALA A 190 -2.87 -18.35 9.40
N LEU A 191 -2.17 -19.42 9.79
CA LEU A 191 -2.38 -20.78 9.29
C LEU A 191 -3.81 -21.25 9.54
N LYS A 192 -4.28 -21.08 10.76
CA LYS A 192 -5.64 -21.46 11.16
C LYS A 192 -6.69 -20.62 10.43
N GLU A 193 -6.50 -19.29 10.37
CA GLU A 193 -7.44 -18.35 9.72
C GLU A 193 -7.59 -18.66 8.22
N ASN A 194 -6.49 -18.85 7.50
CA ASN A 194 -6.51 -18.95 6.04
C ASN A 194 -6.68 -20.38 5.51
N PHE A 195 -6.18 -21.38 6.24
CA PHE A 195 -6.14 -22.77 5.77
C PHE A 195 -6.89 -23.75 6.65
N GLY A 196 -7.35 -23.33 7.84
CA GLY A 196 -8.06 -24.18 8.80
C GLY A 196 -7.17 -25.24 9.48
N TYR A 197 -5.85 -25.11 9.40
CA TYR A 197 -4.92 -26.04 10.03
C TYR A 197 -4.50 -25.56 11.41
N ASP A 198 -4.55 -26.44 12.42
CA ASP A 198 -4.13 -26.09 13.78
C ASP A 198 -2.60 -26.14 13.96
N LYS A 199 -1.88 -26.86 13.11
CA LYS A 199 -0.43 -27.05 13.22
C LYS A 199 0.24 -27.17 11.86
N PHE A 200 1.48 -26.70 11.78
CA PHE A 200 2.39 -26.98 10.67
C PHE A 200 2.83 -28.46 10.67
N ARG A 201 3.24 -28.96 9.54
CA ARG A 201 3.83 -30.30 9.43
C ARG A 201 5.26 -30.29 9.96
N SER A 202 5.61 -31.31 10.72
CA SER A 202 6.99 -31.57 11.16
C SER A 202 7.60 -32.69 10.32
N TYR A 203 8.91 -32.65 10.12
CA TYR A 203 9.68 -33.66 9.40
C TYR A 203 10.83 -34.10 10.31
N ASN A 204 10.92 -35.40 10.59
CA ASN A 204 11.90 -35.96 11.54
C ASN A 204 11.90 -35.21 12.90
N ASN A 205 10.72 -34.84 13.39
CA ASN A 205 10.50 -34.03 14.61
C ASN A 205 11.01 -32.58 14.51
N GLU A 206 11.40 -32.10 13.33
CA GLU A 206 11.78 -30.71 13.12
C GLU A 206 10.62 -29.91 12.49
N PRO A 207 10.35 -28.70 12.96
CA PRO A 207 9.25 -27.85 12.46
C PRO A 207 9.64 -27.11 11.17
N LEU A 208 10.17 -27.84 10.18
CA LEU A 208 10.75 -27.26 8.97
C LEU A 208 9.77 -26.39 8.17
N GLN A 209 8.50 -26.81 8.07
CA GLN A 209 7.49 -26.06 7.34
C GLN A 209 7.20 -24.71 8.06
N GLU A 210 7.09 -24.72 9.39
CA GLU A 210 6.92 -23.51 10.18
C GLU A 210 8.12 -22.58 10.09
N ASN A 211 9.33 -23.14 10.23
CA ASN A 211 10.57 -22.36 10.13
C ASN A 211 10.72 -21.70 8.76
N ALA A 212 10.42 -22.41 7.66
CA ALA A 212 10.44 -21.85 6.33
C ALA A 212 9.39 -20.72 6.16
N THR A 213 8.18 -20.93 6.69
CA THR A 213 7.12 -19.91 6.64
C THR A 213 7.51 -18.65 7.43
N ARG A 214 8.03 -18.82 8.66
CA ARG A 214 8.53 -17.70 9.48
C ARG A 214 9.65 -16.94 8.80
N ALA A 215 10.64 -17.65 8.23
CA ALA A 215 11.73 -17.02 7.51
C ALA A 215 11.23 -16.19 6.30
N ALA A 216 10.24 -16.70 5.57
CA ALA A 216 9.63 -15.96 4.46
C ALA A 216 8.85 -14.71 4.94
N VAL A 217 8.09 -14.81 6.04
CA VAL A 217 7.41 -13.64 6.65
C VAL A 217 8.43 -12.60 7.13
N ASP A 218 9.55 -13.03 7.69
CA ASP A 218 10.66 -12.15 8.10
C ASP A 218 11.42 -11.54 6.89
N GLY A 219 11.04 -11.87 5.65
CA GLY A 219 11.68 -11.36 4.44
C GLY A 219 13.05 -11.96 4.14
N LYS A 220 13.36 -13.13 4.72
CA LYS A 220 14.64 -13.83 4.50
C LYS A 220 14.59 -14.65 3.22
N SER A 221 15.68 -14.62 2.46
CA SER A 221 15.89 -15.57 1.35
C SER A 221 16.12 -16.97 1.90
N LEU A 222 15.41 -17.96 1.34
CA LEU A 222 15.53 -19.34 1.79
C LEU A 222 15.43 -20.31 0.61
N LEU A 223 16.04 -21.49 0.78
CA LEU A 223 15.85 -22.65 -0.07
C LEU A 223 15.11 -23.72 0.75
N ALA A 224 13.86 -24.03 0.35
CA ALA A 224 13.02 -25.00 1.03
C ALA A 224 12.93 -26.30 0.19
N ILE A 225 13.50 -27.39 0.73
CA ILE A 225 13.49 -28.72 0.10
C ILE A 225 12.63 -29.66 0.94
N PHE A 226 11.50 -30.09 0.38
CA PHE A 226 10.56 -31.00 1.03
C PHE A 226 10.26 -32.17 0.09
N PRO A 227 9.88 -33.35 0.62
CA PRO A 227 9.42 -34.46 -0.20
C PRO A 227 8.16 -34.09 -0.99
N THR A 228 7.84 -34.88 -2.02
CA THR A 228 6.60 -34.74 -2.78
C THR A 228 5.41 -34.92 -1.84
N GLY A 229 4.39 -34.04 -1.97
CA GLY A 229 3.27 -34.01 -1.03
C GLY A 229 3.59 -33.37 0.34
N GLY A 230 4.82 -32.91 0.56
CA GLY A 230 5.30 -32.33 1.81
C GLY A 230 4.77 -30.93 2.15
N GLY A 231 3.77 -30.41 1.44
CA GLY A 231 3.15 -29.11 1.77
C GLY A 231 4.02 -27.89 1.49
N LYS A 232 4.91 -27.96 0.48
CA LYS A 232 5.77 -26.84 0.03
C LYS A 232 4.98 -25.57 -0.27
N SER A 233 3.79 -25.70 -0.88
CA SER A 233 2.98 -24.56 -1.29
C SER A 233 2.65 -23.63 -0.13
N LEU A 234 2.41 -24.18 1.07
CA LEU A 234 2.08 -23.39 2.25
C LEU A 234 3.19 -22.42 2.63
N THR A 235 4.47 -22.79 2.40
CA THR A 235 5.62 -21.96 2.81
C THR A 235 5.78 -20.67 1.99
N PHE A 236 5.08 -20.53 0.87
CA PHE A 236 5.00 -19.27 0.13
C PHE A 236 3.58 -18.70 0.07
N GLN A 237 2.53 -19.54 0.08
CA GLN A 237 1.15 -19.06 0.04
C GLN A 237 0.78 -18.29 1.32
N LEU A 238 1.09 -18.83 2.50
CA LEU A 238 0.76 -18.17 3.76
C LEU A 238 1.51 -16.84 3.94
N PRO A 239 2.84 -16.74 3.71
CA PRO A 239 3.53 -15.45 3.71
C PRO A 239 2.98 -14.44 2.70
N ALA A 240 2.57 -14.90 1.51
CA ALA A 240 1.95 -14.06 0.49
C ALA A 240 0.65 -13.42 0.99
N LEU A 241 -0.25 -14.22 1.58
CA LEU A 241 -1.51 -13.75 2.16
C LEU A 241 -1.27 -12.79 3.33
N MET A 242 -0.31 -13.09 4.20
CA MET A 242 0.06 -12.21 5.31
C MET A 242 0.62 -10.87 4.81
N ALA A 243 1.48 -10.88 3.78
CA ALA A 243 2.01 -9.66 3.18
C ALA A 243 0.92 -8.86 2.46
N GLY A 244 0.02 -9.53 1.72
CA GLY A 244 -1.14 -8.89 1.11
C GLY A 244 -2.01 -8.17 2.14
N LYS A 245 -2.33 -8.82 3.26
CA LYS A 245 -3.13 -8.25 4.35
C LYS A 245 -2.41 -7.11 5.10
N ALA A 246 -1.10 -7.26 5.31
CA ALA A 246 -0.34 -6.30 6.12
C ALA A 246 0.12 -5.06 5.34
N VAL A 247 0.62 -5.25 4.11
CA VAL A 247 1.33 -4.19 3.38
C VAL A 247 0.84 -4.03 1.93
N HIS A 248 -0.28 -4.66 1.57
CA HIS A 248 -0.80 -4.70 0.20
C HIS A 248 0.26 -5.18 -0.82
N GLY A 249 1.14 -6.08 -0.36
CA GLY A 249 2.28 -6.58 -1.13
C GLY A 249 1.84 -7.55 -2.23
N LEU A 250 2.43 -7.39 -3.41
CA LEU A 250 2.31 -8.34 -4.51
C LEU A 250 3.34 -9.47 -4.33
N THR A 251 2.87 -10.72 -4.39
CA THR A 251 3.74 -11.91 -4.41
C THR A 251 3.70 -12.57 -5.77
N VAL A 252 4.85 -12.73 -6.40
CA VAL A 252 4.99 -13.39 -7.70
C VAL A 252 5.53 -14.81 -7.51
N VAL A 253 4.78 -15.81 -7.99
CA VAL A 253 5.18 -17.23 -7.97
C VAL A 253 5.49 -17.68 -9.38
N ILE A 254 6.75 -18.08 -9.62
CA ILE A 254 7.20 -18.58 -10.92
C ILE A 254 7.19 -20.11 -10.87
N SER A 255 6.45 -20.73 -11.79
CA SER A 255 6.38 -22.19 -11.93
C SER A 255 6.63 -22.61 -13.38
N PRO A 256 7.41 -23.68 -13.63
CA PRO A 256 7.66 -24.17 -14.98
C PRO A 256 6.48 -24.96 -15.58
N LEU A 257 5.53 -25.41 -14.75
CA LEU A 257 4.41 -26.26 -15.17
C LEU A 257 3.08 -25.51 -15.08
N GLN A 258 2.42 -25.34 -16.23
CA GLN A 258 1.14 -24.66 -16.32
C GLN A 258 0.01 -25.36 -15.53
N SER A 259 -0.01 -26.70 -15.53
CA SER A 259 -0.95 -27.47 -14.72
C SER A 259 -0.80 -27.17 -13.24
N LEU A 260 0.44 -27.07 -12.76
CA LEU A 260 0.72 -26.76 -11.35
C LEU A 260 0.28 -25.31 -11.01
N MET A 261 0.45 -24.35 -11.92
CA MET A 261 -0.04 -22.98 -11.72
C MET A 261 -1.55 -22.97 -11.52
N LYS A 262 -2.28 -23.65 -12.40
CA LYS A 262 -3.74 -23.76 -12.32
C LYS A 262 -4.16 -24.45 -11.01
N ASP A 263 -3.57 -25.60 -10.69
CA ASP A 263 -3.87 -26.34 -9.45
C ASP A 263 -3.64 -25.48 -8.19
N GLN A 264 -2.60 -24.64 -8.18
CA GLN A 264 -2.34 -23.72 -7.05
C GLN A 264 -3.47 -22.68 -6.90
N VAL A 265 -3.90 -22.05 -7.99
CA VAL A 265 -4.96 -21.05 -7.98
C VAL A 265 -6.31 -21.68 -7.63
N ASP A 266 -6.66 -22.81 -8.28
CA ASP A 266 -7.90 -23.55 -8.02
C ASP A 266 -7.99 -24.02 -6.55
N ASN A 267 -6.87 -24.49 -5.98
CA ASN A 267 -6.81 -24.88 -4.56
C ASN A 267 -7.02 -23.70 -3.59
N LEU A 268 -6.55 -22.51 -3.93
CA LEU A 268 -6.81 -21.30 -3.15
C LEU A 268 -8.27 -20.86 -3.30
N ALA A 269 -8.79 -20.85 -4.53
CA ALA A 269 -10.20 -20.48 -4.82
C ALA A 269 -11.18 -21.41 -4.08
N ASN A 270 -10.93 -22.72 -4.04
CA ASN A 270 -11.74 -23.71 -3.30
C ASN A 270 -11.75 -23.46 -1.78
N ARG A 271 -10.84 -22.66 -1.27
CA ARG A 271 -10.79 -22.22 0.14
C ARG A 271 -11.36 -20.81 0.35
N GLY A 272 -11.94 -20.22 -0.71
CA GLY A 272 -12.46 -18.86 -0.68
C GLY A 272 -11.41 -17.76 -0.84
N ILE A 273 -10.16 -18.13 -1.19
CA ILE A 273 -9.06 -17.19 -1.44
C ILE A 273 -9.04 -16.91 -2.94
N THR A 274 -9.55 -15.75 -3.34
CA THR A 274 -9.71 -15.34 -4.75
C THR A 274 -8.70 -14.32 -5.23
N ASP A 275 -7.72 -13.96 -4.39
CA ASP A 275 -6.73 -12.92 -4.68
C ASP A 275 -5.53 -13.45 -5.49
N ALA A 276 -5.59 -14.70 -5.97
CA ALA A 276 -4.56 -15.32 -6.77
C ALA A 276 -5.02 -15.48 -8.22
N VAL A 277 -4.17 -15.09 -9.16
CA VAL A 277 -4.41 -15.23 -10.60
C VAL A 277 -3.25 -15.94 -11.29
N THR A 278 -3.54 -16.59 -12.41
CA THR A 278 -2.51 -17.25 -13.24
C THR A 278 -2.26 -16.41 -14.49
N ILE A 279 -1.00 -16.08 -14.76
CA ILE A 279 -0.60 -15.45 -16.02
C ILE A 279 0.30 -16.44 -16.77
N ASN A 280 -0.17 -16.95 -17.91
CA ASN A 280 0.58 -17.91 -18.72
C ASN A 280 0.37 -17.66 -20.23
N GLY A 281 1.06 -18.43 -21.06
CA GLY A 281 1.00 -18.29 -22.52
C GLY A 281 -0.32 -18.72 -23.16
N LEU A 282 -1.23 -19.39 -22.44
CA LEU A 282 -2.53 -19.83 -22.93
C LEU A 282 -3.63 -18.78 -22.75
N LEU A 283 -3.38 -17.75 -21.94
CA LEU A 283 -4.32 -16.65 -21.80
C LEU A 283 -4.34 -15.82 -23.09
N ASP A 284 -5.53 -15.54 -23.59
CA ASP A 284 -5.71 -14.57 -24.65
C ASP A 284 -5.31 -13.15 -24.16
N PRO A 285 -5.04 -12.21 -25.09
CA PRO A 285 -4.59 -10.87 -24.72
C PRO A 285 -5.53 -10.12 -23.79
N ILE A 286 -6.84 -10.32 -23.90
CA ILE A 286 -7.86 -9.65 -23.08
C ILE A 286 -7.79 -10.18 -21.64
N ASN A 287 -7.87 -11.50 -21.47
CA ASN A 287 -7.78 -12.12 -20.15
C ASN A 287 -6.44 -11.89 -19.48
N ARG A 288 -5.35 -11.78 -20.28
CA ARG A 288 -4.02 -11.42 -19.74
C ARG A 288 -3.96 -9.99 -19.24
N SER A 289 -4.70 -9.06 -19.85
CA SER A 289 -4.77 -7.67 -19.41
C SER A 289 -5.68 -7.45 -18.20
N LEU A 290 -6.57 -8.41 -17.92
CA LEU A 290 -7.48 -8.38 -16.77
C LEU A 290 -6.93 -9.13 -15.54
N ALA A 291 -5.93 -9.99 -15.74
CA ALA A 291 -5.25 -10.71 -14.66
C ALA A 291 -4.15 -9.89 -14.01
#